data_ffd1bf31c0c2fdde769954889f12bef8
#
_entry.id   ffd1bf31c0c2fdde769954889f12bef8
#
_cell.length_a   1.000
_cell.length_b   1.000
_cell.length_c   1.000
_cell.angle_alpha   90.00
_cell.angle_beta   90.00
_cell.angle_gamma   90.00
#
_symmetry.space_group_name_H-M   'P 1'
#
loop_
_entity.id
_entity.type
_entity.pdbx_description
1 polymer ?
#
loop_
_entity_poly.entity_id
_entity_poly.type
_entity_poly.pdbx_seq_one_letter_code
_entity_poly.pdbx_strand_id
1 'polypeptide(L)'
;MSSGSSLRDFDRLADRVRQHRQSSNKPLIVVEGPDDQLTLAPVLPGIDIFPADGKRNAIDACVRLVNWNLARFACVVDEDLYDHAVPRELLARYYPYLEADLEAMLISIGVLEELLVHIGSVAKLQACGGAGGLIETVCVSTSRPSQVSDSRTRSRGGDSTLTMSI
;
A
#
# COMPACT_ATOMS: atom_id res chain seq x y z
N MET A 1 35.34 -19.10 -13.78
CA MET A 1 34.65 -18.17 -14.74
C MET A 1 33.99 -17.09 -13.90
N SER A 2 34.63 -15.93 -13.80
CA SER A 2 34.09 -14.78 -13.05
C SER A 2 33.05 -14.11 -13.93
N SER A 3 31.77 -14.25 -13.59
CA SER A 3 30.71 -13.48 -14.23
C SER A 3 30.87 -12.03 -13.79
N GLY A 4 31.37 -11.19 -14.70
CA GLY A 4 31.48 -9.76 -14.47
C GLY A 4 30.08 -9.21 -14.20
N SER A 5 29.85 -8.70 -12.98
CA SER A 5 28.64 -7.96 -12.63
C SER A 5 28.56 -6.73 -13.52
N SER A 6 27.48 -6.62 -14.28
CA SER A 6 27.21 -5.46 -15.12
C SER A 6 26.99 -4.24 -14.25
N LEU A 7 27.38 -3.04 -14.70
CA LEU A 7 27.06 -1.77 -14.02
C LEU A 7 25.55 -1.60 -13.79
N ARG A 8 24.70 -2.23 -14.62
CA ARG A 8 23.25 -2.28 -14.43
C ARG A 8 22.81 -3.05 -13.18
N ASP A 9 23.65 -3.94 -12.65
CA ASP A 9 23.37 -4.68 -11.42
C ASP A 9 23.47 -3.78 -10.17
N PHE A 10 24.14 -2.63 -10.28
CA PHE A 10 24.29 -1.64 -9.21
C PHE A 10 23.25 -0.52 -9.24
N ASP A 11 22.40 -0.46 -10.27
CA ASP A 11 21.32 0.55 -10.38
C ASP A 11 19.97 0.05 -9.82
N ARG A 12 20.02 -0.88 -8.87
CA ARG A 12 18.81 -1.37 -8.20
C ARG A 12 18.38 -0.37 -7.14
N LEU A 13 17.06 -0.25 -6.95
CA LEU A 13 16.48 0.65 -5.95
C LEU A 13 17.13 0.48 -4.57
N ALA A 14 17.32 -0.78 -4.12
CA ALA A 14 17.94 -1.06 -2.83
C ALA A 14 19.35 -0.48 -2.71
N ASP A 15 20.15 -0.52 -3.79
CA ASP A 15 21.51 0.04 -3.81
C ASP A 15 21.48 1.57 -3.73
N ARG A 16 20.55 2.22 -4.45
CA ARG A 16 20.33 3.67 -4.36
C ARG A 16 19.94 4.09 -2.95
N VAL A 17 19.02 3.37 -2.32
CA VAL A 17 18.60 3.61 -0.92
C VAL A 17 19.76 3.43 0.03
N ARG A 18 20.57 2.38 -0.13
CA ARG A 18 21.76 2.13 0.69
C ARG A 18 22.79 3.24 0.55
N GLN A 19 23.04 3.71 -0.67
CA GLN A 19 23.93 4.82 -0.94
C GLN A 19 23.40 6.13 -0.32
N HIS A 20 22.13 6.43 -0.49
CA HIS A 20 21.48 7.59 0.12
C HIS A 20 21.62 7.58 1.65
N ARG A 21 21.47 6.42 2.28
CA ARG A 21 21.61 6.25 3.73
C ARG A 21 22.99 6.65 4.27
N GLN A 22 24.02 6.72 3.44
CA GLN A 22 25.35 7.19 3.86
C GLN A 22 25.35 8.71 4.13
N SER A 23 24.44 9.46 3.50
CA SER A 23 24.32 10.92 3.62
C SER A 23 23.08 11.40 4.39
N SER A 24 22.09 10.53 4.61
CA SER A 24 20.82 10.88 5.28
C SER A 24 20.46 9.84 6.35
N ASN A 25 20.12 10.34 7.54
CA ASN A 25 19.58 9.55 8.64
C ASN A 25 18.05 9.67 8.80
N LYS A 26 17.38 10.36 7.87
CA LYS A 26 15.92 10.49 7.90
C LYS A 26 15.25 9.13 7.79
N PRO A 27 14.05 8.92 8.37
CA PRO A 27 13.21 7.80 8.01
C PRO A 27 12.97 7.79 6.51
N LEU A 28 12.81 6.63 5.92
CA LEU A 28 12.49 6.54 4.50
C LEU A 28 11.35 5.57 4.26
N ILE A 29 10.61 5.82 3.19
CA ILE A 29 9.59 4.91 2.68
C ILE A 29 9.91 4.56 1.23
N VAL A 30 9.62 3.32 0.88
CA VAL A 30 9.60 2.82 -0.49
C VAL A 30 8.15 2.70 -0.89
N VAL A 31 7.78 3.37 -1.97
CA VAL A 31 6.41 3.40 -2.53
C VAL A 31 6.39 2.74 -3.91
N GLU A 32 5.21 2.43 -4.42
CA GLU A 32 5.09 1.75 -5.71
C GLU A 32 5.53 2.60 -6.88
N GLY A 33 5.07 3.84 -6.94
CA GLY A 33 5.22 4.68 -8.11
C GLY A 33 5.69 6.10 -7.84
N PRO A 34 6.02 6.82 -8.92
CA PRO A 34 6.39 8.24 -8.86
C PRO A 34 5.21 9.12 -8.43
N ASP A 35 3.98 8.73 -8.70
CA ASP A 35 2.77 9.49 -8.35
C ASP A 35 2.55 9.48 -6.83
N ASP A 36 2.78 8.34 -6.17
CA ASP A 36 2.80 8.26 -4.70
C ASP A 36 3.85 9.21 -4.11
N GLN A 37 5.06 9.21 -4.70
CA GLN A 37 6.12 10.11 -4.26
C GLN A 37 5.71 11.58 -4.41
N LEU A 38 5.14 11.97 -5.56
CA LEU A 38 4.69 13.34 -5.81
C LEU A 38 3.60 13.78 -4.83
N THR A 39 2.69 12.87 -4.49
CA THR A 39 1.59 13.14 -3.55
C THR A 39 2.07 13.25 -2.12
N LEU A 40 2.96 12.35 -1.69
CA LEU A 40 3.38 12.25 -0.29
C LEU A 40 4.53 13.20 0.07
N ALA A 41 5.43 13.52 -0.85
CA ALA A 41 6.60 14.35 -0.55
C ALA A 41 6.28 15.74 0.04
N PRO A 42 5.27 16.48 -0.45
CA PRO A 42 4.91 17.77 0.11
C PRO A 42 4.40 17.69 1.55
N VAL A 43 3.73 16.59 1.92
CA VAL A 43 3.10 16.40 3.24
C VAL A 43 4.00 15.68 4.24
N LEU A 44 5.08 15.06 3.78
CA LEU A 44 6.05 14.32 4.60
C LEU A 44 7.49 14.84 4.46
N PRO A 45 7.76 16.14 4.72
CA PRO A 45 9.07 16.74 4.44
C PRO A 45 10.22 16.15 5.29
N GLY A 46 9.90 15.41 6.36
CA GLY A 46 10.88 14.75 7.24
C GLY A 46 11.22 13.32 6.84
N ILE A 47 10.64 12.82 5.76
CA ILE A 47 10.78 11.42 5.29
C ILE A 47 11.34 11.43 3.86
N ASP A 48 12.31 10.58 3.59
CA ASP A 48 12.85 10.38 2.25
C ASP A 48 11.99 9.32 1.53
N ILE A 49 11.50 9.62 0.32
CA ILE A 49 10.56 8.78 -0.42
C ILE A 49 11.22 8.25 -1.70
N PHE A 50 11.18 6.95 -1.88
CA PHE A 50 11.78 6.23 -3.02
C PHE A 50 10.73 5.46 -3.82
N PRO A 51 10.42 5.86 -5.05
CA PRO A 51 9.53 5.12 -5.93
C PRO A 51 10.24 3.89 -6.50
N ALA A 52 9.51 2.77 -6.59
CA ALA A 52 10.06 1.46 -6.92
C ALA A 52 9.76 0.98 -8.34
N ASP A 53 8.90 1.65 -9.07
CA ASP A 53 8.42 1.20 -10.37
C ASP A 53 7.65 -0.14 -10.25
N GLY A 54 6.64 -0.13 -9.37
CA GLY A 54 5.68 -1.19 -9.11
C GLY A 54 5.91 -1.96 -7.80
N LYS A 55 4.83 -2.58 -7.29
CA LYS A 55 4.76 -3.30 -6.01
C LYS A 55 5.83 -4.38 -5.86
N ARG A 56 6.01 -5.21 -6.88
CA ARG A 56 7.01 -6.28 -6.85
C ARG A 56 8.41 -5.74 -6.62
N ASN A 57 8.77 -4.66 -7.34
CA ASN A 57 10.07 -4.02 -7.18
C ASN A 57 10.23 -3.38 -5.81
N ALA A 58 9.15 -2.81 -5.24
CA ALA A 58 9.13 -2.27 -3.88
C ALA A 58 9.43 -3.37 -2.86
N ILE A 59 8.71 -4.49 -2.94
CA ILE A 59 8.90 -5.65 -2.06
C ILE A 59 10.32 -6.20 -2.19
N ASP A 60 10.79 -6.48 -3.41
CA ASP A 60 12.13 -7.04 -3.66
C ASP A 60 13.25 -6.11 -3.14
N ALA A 61 13.10 -4.80 -3.32
CA ALA A 61 14.04 -3.83 -2.77
C ALA A 61 14.02 -3.86 -1.24
N CYS A 62 12.84 -3.81 -0.62
CA CYS A 62 12.68 -3.80 0.83
C CYS A 62 13.19 -5.09 1.50
N VAL A 63 13.01 -6.26 0.89
CA VAL A 63 13.61 -7.51 1.37
C VAL A 63 15.15 -7.41 1.41
N ARG A 64 15.77 -6.84 0.39
CA ARG A 64 17.22 -6.62 0.39
C ARG A 64 17.66 -5.65 1.49
N LEU A 65 16.86 -4.58 1.74
CA LEU A 65 17.15 -3.64 2.82
C LEU A 65 17.07 -4.32 4.20
N VAL A 66 16.11 -5.24 4.40
CA VAL A 66 16.04 -6.08 5.61
C VAL A 66 17.30 -6.94 5.73
N ASN A 67 17.67 -7.64 4.68
CA ASN A 67 18.84 -8.53 4.67
C ASN A 67 20.16 -7.77 4.94
N TRP A 68 20.22 -6.49 4.60
CA TRP A 68 21.35 -5.61 4.93
C TRP A 68 21.23 -4.96 6.31
N ASN A 69 20.22 -5.35 7.11
CA ASN A 69 19.94 -4.76 8.42
C ASN A 69 19.77 -3.22 8.38
N LEU A 70 19.24 -2.69 7.28
CA LEU A 70 18.96 -1.27 7.19
C LEU A 70 17.83 -0.92 8.17
N ALA A 71 18.05 0.12 8.99
CA ALA A 71 17.05 0.59 9.94
C ALA A 71 16.19 1.73 9.37
N ARG A 72 15.05 2.00 10.01
CA ARG A 72 14.19 3.18 9.79
C ARG A 72 13.68 3.31 8.36
N PHE A 73 13.14 2.22 7.81
CA PHE A 73 12.42 2.26 6.55
C PHE A 73 11.09 1.49 6.65
N ALA A 74 10.17 1.81 5.75
CA ALA A 74 8.92 1.09 5.54
C ALA A 74 8.67 0.88 4.04
N CYS A 75 7.93 -0.17 3.71
CA CYS A 75 7.38 -0.46 2.39
C CYS A 75 5.91 -0.09 2.40
N VAL A 76 5.50 0.88 1.61
CA VAL A 76 4.12 1.37 1.52
C VAL A 76 3.64 1.14 0.10
N VAL A 77 2.59 0.36 -0.06
CA VAL A 77 2.13 -0.16 -1.35
C VAL A 77 0.62 -0.28 -1.38
N ASP A 78 0.05 -0.43 -2.56
CA ASP A 78 -1.37 -0.67 -2.75
C ASP A 78 -1.81 -2.01 -2.16
N GLU A 79 -3.04 -2.11 -1.67
CA GLU A 79 -3.66 -3.36 -1.29
C GLU A 79 -4.32 -4.01 -2.51
N ASP A 80 -3.54 -4.78 -3.27
CA ASP A 80 -4.08 -5.51 -4.42
C ASP A 80 -5.03 -6.62 -3.98
N LEU A 81 -6.06 -6.85 -4.80
CA LEU A 81 -7.01 -7.97 -4.65
C LEU A 81 -6.35 -9.35 -4.80
N TYR A 82 -5.16 -9.41 -5.36
CA TYR A 82 -4.38 -10.63 -5.57
C TYR A 82 -3.22 -10.66 -4.59
N ASP A 83 -3.30 -11.60 -3.67
CA ASP A 83 -2.34 -11.83 -2.60
C ASP A 83 -0.95 -12.12 -3.17
N HIS A 84 -0.10 -11.11 -3.20
CA HIS A 84 1.33 -11.34 -3.36
C HIS A 84 1.86 -11.74 -1.98
N ALA A 85 2.30 -13.00 -1.86
CA ALA A 85 2.88 -13.50 -0.62
C ALA A 85 4.02 -12.56 -0.17
N VAL A 86 3.75 -11.78 0.87
CA VAL A 86 4.76 -10.89 1.48
C VAL A 86 5.74 -11.74 2.26
N PRO A 87 7.06 -11.65 1.99
CA PRO A 87 8.06 -12.37 2.75
C PRO A 87 7.98 -12.07 4.24
N ARG A 88 8.11 -13.11 5.09
CA ARG A 88 7.96 -12.99 6.55
C ARG A 88 8.88 -11.94 7.17
N GLU A 89 10.09 -11.82 6.65
CA GLU A 89 11.10 -10.85 7.09
C GLU A 89 10.69 -9.41 6.88
N LEU A 90 9.77 -9.14 5.91
CA LEU A 90 9.30 -7.80 5.58
C LEU A 90 8.04 -7.41 6.35
N LEU A 91 7.28 -8.36 6.93
CA LEU A 91 5.97 -8.11 7.53
C LEU A 91 5.96 -6.96 8.56
N ALA A 92 7.02 -6.83 9.37
CA ALA A 92 7.12 -5.76 10.37
C ALA A 92 7.33 -4.36 9.77
N ARG A 93 7.54 -4.25 8.47
CA ARG A 93 7.84 -3.00 7.74
C ARG A 93 7.00 -2.83 6.49
N TYR A 94 6.01 -3.69 6.31
CA TYR A 94 5.09 -3.69 5.18
C TYR A 94 3.77 -3.06 5.61
N TYR A 95 3.39 -2.01 4.92
CA TYR A 95 2.21 -1.22 5.22
C TYR A 95 1.42 -1.01 3.93
N PRO A 96 0.43 -1.85 3.63
CA PRO A 96 -0.50 -1.55 2.54
C PRO A 96 -1.35 -0.34 2.91
N TYR A 97 -1.83 0.41 1.93
CA TYR A 97 -2.82 1.45 2.18
C TYR A 97 -4.08 0.83 2.81
N LEU A 98 -4.81 1.61 3.61
CA LEU A 98 -6.02 1.13 4.30
C LEU A 98 -7.17 0.79 3.32
N GLU A 99 -7.17 1.43 2.16
CA GLU A 99 -8.04 1.15 1.03
C GLU A 99 -7.20 0.53 -0.11
N ALA A 100 -7.83 0.25 -1.27
CA ALA A 100 -7.16 -0.43 -2.36
C ALA A 100 -5.87 0.26 -2.83
N ASP A 101 -5.90 1.59 -2.87
CA ASP A 101 -4.80 2.45 -3.33
C ASP A 101 -4.75 3.77 -2.55
N LEU A 102 -3.73 4.61 -2.84
CA LEU A 102 -3.57 5.92 -2.20
C LEU A 102 -4.76 6.84 -2.45
N GLU A 103 -5.28 6.85 -3.69
CA GLU A 103 -6.39 7.69 -4.08
C GLU A 103 -7.67 7.33 -3.32
N ALA A 104 -7.98 6.05 -3.23
CA ALA A 104 -9.13 5.56 -2.47
C ALA A 104 -9.00 5.90 -0.97
N MET A 105 -7.80 5.78 -0.41
CA MET A 105 -7.53 6.19 0.97
C MET A 105 -7.73 7.69 1.16
N LEU A 106 -7.24 8.55 0.26
CA LEU A 106 -7.43 10.00 0.33
C LEU A 106 -8.91 10.38 0.25
N ILE A 107 -9.68 9.69 -0.60
CA ILE A 107 -11.14 9.88 -0.69
C ILE A 107 -11.80 9.48 0.62
N SER A 108 -11.43 8.34 1.21
CA SER A 108 -12.07 7.81 2.43
C SER A 108 -11.85 8.70 3.66
N ILE A 109 -10.78 9.49 3.68
CA ILE A 109 -10.49 10.46 4.76
C ILE A 109 -11.03 11.87 4.46
N GLY A 110 -11.83 12.06 3.40
CA GLY A 110 -12.52 13.31 3.11
C GLY A 110 -11.74 14.32 2.29
N VAL A 111 -10.58 13.99 1.74
CA VAL A 111 -9.76 14.91 0.92
C VAL A 111 -10.51 15.36 -0.33
N LEU A 112 -11.36 14.51 -0.92
CA LEU A 112 -12.17 14.87 -2.08
C LEU A 112 -13.15 16.00 -1.77
N GLU A 113 -13.77 16.01 -0.61
CA GLU A 113 -14.69 17.09 -0.19
C GLU A 113 -13.95 18.42 -0.07
N GLU A 114 -12.78 18.40 0.57
CA GLU A 114 -11.93 19.60 0.69
C GLU A 114 -11.49 20.13 -0.68
N LEU A 115 -11.10 19.23 -1.59
CA LEU A 115 -10.73 19.58 -2.95
C LEU A 115 -11.90 20.23 -3.70
N LEU A 116 -13.10 19.62 -3.61
CA LEU A 116 -14.30 20.16 -4.26
C LEU A 116 -14.68 21.53 -3.72
N VAL A 117 -14.52 21.81 -2.44
CA VAL A 117 -14.72 23.13 -1.84
C VAL A 117 -13.74 24.15 -2.42
N HIS A 118 -12.49 23.76 -2.64
CA HIS A 118 -11.44 24.66 -3.12
C HIS A 118 -11.55 24.98 -4.62
N ILE A 119 -11.89 23.99 -5.45
CA ILE A 119 -11.93 24.14 -6.92
C ILE A 119 -13.35 24.30 -7.46
N GLY A 120 -14.34 23.91 -6.69
CA GLY A 120 -15.76 23.91 -7.08
C GLY A 120 -16.42 25.28 -6.90
N SER A 121 -17.48 25.51 -7.68
CA SER A 121 -18.39 26.65 -7.42
C SER A 121 -19.32 26.27 -6.26
N VAL A 122 -19.29 27.02 -5.16
CA VAL A 122 -20.16 26.82 -4.00
C VAL A 122 -21.64 26.70 -4.39
N ALA A 123 -22.10 27.53 -5.32
CA ALA A 123 -23.47 27.48 -5.83
C ALA A 123 -23.81 26.15 -6.54
N LYS A 124 -22.85 25.61 -7.31
CA LYS A 124 -23.04 24.31 -7.98
C LYS A 124 -23.01 23.15 -7.00
N LEU A 125 -22.12 23.21 -6.02
CA LEU A 125 -22.04 22.19 -4.96
C LEU A 125 -23.32 22.16 -4.11
N GLN A 126 -23.88 23.32 -3.79
CA GLN A 126 -25.16 23.43 -3.10
C GLN A 126 -26.35 22.94 -3.95
N ALA A 127 -26.36 23.24 -5.26
CA ALA A 127 -27.40 22.78 -6.19
C ALA A 127 -27.37 21.25 -6.39
N CYS A 128 -26.21 20.61 -6.25
CA CYS A 128 -26.08 19.15 -6.24
C CYS A 128 -26.58 18.50 -4.94
N GLY A 129 -27.24 19.25 -4.04
CA GLY A 129 -27.93 18.71 -2.88
C GLY A 129 -27.01 18.17 -1.78
N GLY A 130 -25.89 18.83 -1.54
CA GLY A 130 -24.92 18.32 -0.60
C GLY A 130 -24.25 17.03 -1.12
N ALA A 131 -23.98 17.02 -2.42
CA ALA A 131 -23.47 15.88 -3.17
C ALA A 131 -22.06 15.39 -2.72
N GLY A 132 -21.44 16.03 -1.74
CA GLY A 132 -20.24 15.51 -1.11
C GLY A 132 -20.44 14.06 -0.69
N GLY A 133 -21.44 13.76 0.12
CA GLY A 133 -21.76 12.40 0.52
C GLY A 133 -22.18 11.46 -0.61
N LEU A 134 -22.80 11.98 -1.68
CA LEU A 134 -23.20 11.17 -2.84
C LEU A 134 -22.02 10.85 -3.76
N ILE A 135 -21.11 11.80 -3.97
CA ILE A 135 -19.89 11.59 -4.79
C ILE A 135 -18.97 10.62 -4.08
N GLU A 136 -18.76 10.79 -2.77
CA GLU A 136 -17.98 9.88 -1.95
C GLU A 136 -18.58 8.47 -1.95
N THR A 137 -19.89 8.35 -1.77
CA THR A 137 -20.59 7.05 -1.81
C THR A 137 -20.45 6.37 -3.17
N VAL A 138 -20.52 7.11 -4.28
CA VAL A 138 -20.39 6.56 -5.63
C VAL A 138 -18.95 6.13 -5.90
N CYS A 139 -17.97 6.97 -5.55
CA CYS A 139 -16.55 6.63 -5.74
C CYS A 139 -16.14 5.41 -4.91
N VAL A 140 -16.51 5.36 -3.63
CA VAL A 140 -16.20 4.23 -2.75
C VAL A 140 -16.94 2.96 -3.18
N SER A 141 -18.20 3.06 -3.65
CA SER A 141 -18.95 1.89 -4.11
C SER A 141 -18.39 1.27 -5.40
N THR A 142 -17.79 2.09 -6.27
CA THR A 142 -17.13 1.60 -7.50
C THR A 142 -15.75 1.02 -7.24
N SER A 143 -15.09 1.42 -6.15
CA SER A 143 -13.77 0.94 -5.75
C SER A 143 -13.84 -0.35 -4.92
N ARG A 144 -15.00 -0.70 -4.33
CA ARG A 144 -15.16 -1.96 -3.59
C ARG A 144 -15.45 -3.11 -4.55
N PRO A 145 -14.59 -4.13 -4.64
CA PRO A 145 -14.95 -5.36 -5.31
C PRO A 145 -16.15 -5.98 -4.59
N SER A 146 -17.14 -6.40 -5.34
CA SER A 146 -18.28 -7.16 -4.84
C SER A 146 -17.75 -8.38 -4.06
N GLN A 147 -17.89 -8.36 -2.74
CA GLN A 147 -17.67 -9.54 -1.91
C GLN A 147 -18.62 -10.63 -2.42
N VAL A 148 -18.08 -11.59 -3.16
CA VAL A 148 -18.79 -12.81 -3.46
C VAL A 148 -18.97 -13.53 -2.13
N SER A 149 -20.18 -13.49 -1.61
CA SER A 149 -20.60 -14.25 -0.44
C SER A 149 -20.54 -15.74 -0.80
N ASP A 150 -19.41 -16.37 -0.48
CA ASP A 150 -19.27 -17.82 -0.53
C ASP A 150 -20.01 -18.43 0.65
N SER A 151 -21.31 -18.61 0.48
CA SER A 151 -22.19 -19.34 1.39
C SER A 151 -21.89 -20.83 1.27
N ARG A 152 -20.76 -21.29 1.77
CA ARG A 152 -20.51 -22.71 2.04
C ARG A 152 -21.30 -23.13 3.27
N THR A 153 -22.50 -23.62 3.03
CA THR A 153 -23.27 -24.48 3.92
C THR A 153 -22.40 -25.61 4.45
N ARG A 154 -21.98 -25.48 5.67
CA ARG A 154 -21.41 -26.60 6.44
C ARG A 154 -22.57 -27.47 6.90
N SER A 155 -22.84 -28.56 6.18
CA SER A 155 -23.69 -29.65 6.66
C SER A 155 -23.06 -30.26 7.91
N ARG A 156 -23.79 -30.16 9.01
CA ARG A 156 -23.58 -31.00 10.20
C ARG A 156 -23.95 -32.43 9.86
N GLY A 157 -23.06 -33.35 10.17
CA GLY A 157 -23.36 -34.78 10.20
C GLY A 157 -22.30 -35.52 11.00
N GLY A 158 -22.73 -36.20 12.07
CA GLY A 158 -21.96 -37.30 12.61
C GLY A 158 -21.57 -37.21 14.07
N ASP A 159 -22.54 -37.51 14.90
CA ASP A 159 -22.46 -38.10 16.22
C ASP A 159 -21.51 -39.31 16.24
N SER A 160 -20.61 -39.41 17.19
CA SER A 160 -20.03 -40.69 17.65
C SER A 160 -19.47 -40.53 19.05
N THR A 161 -20.27 -40.93 20.00
CA THR A 161 -19.94 -41.45 21.32
C THR A 161 -18.74 -42.40 21.26
N LEU A 162 -17.75 -42.20 22.10
CA LEU A 162 -16.81 -43.26 22.48
C LEU A 162 -16.52 -43.21 23.98
N THR A 163 -17.01 -44.28 24.58
CA THR A 163 -16.95 -44.75 25.97
C THR A 163 -15.49 -44.88 26.45
N MET A 164 -15.26 -44.45 27.70
CA MET A 164 -14.12 -44.84 28.53
C MET A 164 -14.17 -46.34 28.85
N SER A 165 -13.03 -46.99 28.89
CA SER A 165 -12.71 -48.07 29.86
C SER A 165 -11.21 -48.35 29.92
N ILE A 166 -10.70 -48.25 31.13
CA ILE A 166 -9.51 -48.84 31.78
C ILE A 166 -8.15 -48.41 31.25
#